data_c1cd0c99af7a10a3ba252033aa10b580
#
_entry.id   c1cd0c99af7a10a3ba252033aa10b580
#
_cell.length_a   1.000
_cell.length_b   1.000
_cell.length_c   1.000
_cell.angle_alpha   90.00
_cell.angle_beta   90.00
_cell.angle_gamma   90.00
#
_symmetry.space_group_name_H-M   'P 1'
#
loop_
_entity.id
_entity.type
_entity.pdbx_description
1 polymer ?
#
loop_
_entity_poly.entity_id
_entity_poly.type
_entity_poly.pdbx_seq_one_letter_code
_entity_poly.pdbx_strand_id
1 'polypeptide(L)'
;PLNRRAGTVAGMTALSRISGLVRDVVLAYLFGASAAADLFFVAFRIPNFFRRLFAEGAFNQAFVPVLVEYKAKGHAELRLFLAPLSGVFALTLILVVFAGLALAGLLAAVFAPGFLDQPERFAQLTELVRVTFPYLGLISLTAYAGALQNAHGRFALPAFTPVMLNVCLTLAAILALVGQLDSPPIVILAWGVLVAGIVQWLIQLPSLARLHLLPKPVVATSHPGVKQVGRLLVPAVFSASVGQINALVNTMIASTLATGSIAWLYYADRLLELPVGLIAVALGTVMLPHLSRLVTEGDEGGFLRTVNWGFGLGLMLGRPAAVAWSLLAEPLLAFLYMSFAGSAMTAYDIEMAGLALQMFAIALPG
;
A
#
# COMPACT_ATOMS: atom_id res chain seq x y z
N PRO A 1 7.28 -14.77 24.61
CA PRO A 1 7.89 -13.69 23.81
C PRO A 1 7.35 -13.63 22.36
N LEU A 2 7.20 -14.76 21.65
CA LEU A 2 6.73 -14.76 20.25
C LEU A 2 5.26 -14.36 20.16
N ASN A 3 4.39 -14.90 21.01
CA ASN A 3 2.96 -14.57 21.06
C ASN A 3 2.70 -13.10 21.37
N ARG A 4 3.50 -12.47 22.24
CA ARG A 4 3.38 -11.05 22.54
C ARG A 4 3.75 -10.17 21.33
N ARG A 5 4.77 -10.56 20.56
CA ARG A 5 5.18 -9.84 19.32
C ARG A 5 4.12 -9.98 18.23
N ALA A 6 3.60 -11.20 18.03
CA ALA A 6 2.51 -11.46 17.11
C ALA A 6 1.25 -10.66 17.47
N GLY A 7 0.87 -10.64 18.76
CA GLY A 7 -0.25 -9.84 19.25
C GLY A 7 -0.07 -8.33 19.02
N THR A 8 1.15 -7.80 19.21
CA THR A 8 1.45 -6.39 18.94
C THR A 8 1.27 -6.06 17.45
N VAL A 9 1.81 -6.89 16.56
CA VAL A 9 1.66 -6.68 15.10
C VAL A 9 0.19 -6.78 14.69
N ALA A 10 -0.54 -7.79 15.17
CA ALA A 10 -1.96 -7.95 14.89
C ALA A 10 -2.79 -6.73 15.37
N GLY A 11 -2.53 -6.24 16.59
CA GLY A 11 -3.18 -5.05 17.12
C GLY A 11 -2.90 -3.78 16.29
N MET A 12 -1.65 -3.58 15.87
CA MET A 12 -1.28 -2.44 15.02
C MET A 12 -1.90 -2.56 13.62
N THR A 13 -1.98 -3.77 13.07
CA THR A 13 -2.66 -4.04 11.79
C THR A 13 -4.16 -3.75 11.89
N ALA A 14 -4.81 -4.18 12.96
CA ALA A 14 -6.23 -3.87 13.20
C ALA A 14 -6.46 -2.35 13.32
N LEU A 15 -5.61 -1.65 14.08
CA LEU A 15 -5.66 -0.19 14.21
C LEU A 15 -5.47 0.51 12.86
N SER A 16 -4.54 0.02 12.03
CA SER A 16 -4.33 0.53 10.68
C SER A 16 -5.56 0.34 9.78
N ARG A 17 -6.24 -0.81 9.87
CA ARG A 17 -7.47 -1.05 9.10
C ARG A 17 -8.62 -0.15 9.55
N ILE A 18 -8.81 0.00 10.87
CA ILE A 18 -9.84 0.88 11.44
C ILE A 18 -9.56 2.34 11.05
N SER A 19 -8.33 2.82 11.23
CA SER A 19 -7.96 4.19 10.84
C SER A 19 -8.09 4.41 9.33
N GLY A 20 -7.81 3.39 8.50
CA GLY A 20 -8.04 3.43 7.07
C GLY A 20 -9.51 3.56 6.70
N LEU A 21 -10.39 2.81 7.37
CA LEU A 21 -11.83 2.93 7.17
C LEU A 21 -12.36 4.31 7.57
N VAL A 22 -11.92 4.85 8.73
CA VAL A 22 -12.28 6.21 9.16
C VAL A 22 -11.86 7.25 8.12
N ARG A 23 -10.63 7.16 7.60
CA ARG A 23 -10.16 8.03 6.52
C ARG A 23 -11.08 7.93 5.29
N ASP A 24 -11.42 6.71 4.86
CA ASP A 24 -12.21 6.49 3.65
C ASP A 24 -13.64 7.01 3.81
N VAL A 25 -14.23 6.89 5.01
CA VAL A 25 -15.53 7.50 5.35
C VAL A 25 -15.45 9.04 5.27
N VAL A 26 -14.39 9.66 5.81
CA VAL A 26 -14.20 11.11 5.75
C VAL A 26 -13.98 11.59 4.32
N LEU A 27 -13.23 10.84 3.51
CA LEU A 27 -13.05 11.14 2.08
C LEU A 27 -14.35 11.04 1.29
N ALA A 28 -15.14 10.00 1.54
CA ALA A 28 -16.45 9.82 0.93
C ALA A 28 -17.42 10.95 1.33
N TYR A 29 -17.38 11.35 2.60
CA TYR A 29 -18.17 12.49 3.09
C TYR A 29 -17.82 13.79 2.37
N LEU A 30 -16.53 14.06 2.17
CA LEU A 30 -16.04 15.30 1.58
C LEU A 30 -16.20 15.36 0.05
N PHE A 31 -15.92 14.26 -0.64
CA PHE A 31 -15.80 14.25 -2.10
C PHE A 31 -16.85 13.38 -2.81
N GLY A 32 -17.46 12.41 -2.11
CA GLY A 32 -18.30 11.41 -2.77
C GLY A 32 -17.53 10.66 -3.87
N ALA A 33 -18.20 10.42 -4.99
CA ALA A 33 -17.60 9.90 -6.21
C ALA A 33 -17.51 10.99 -7.30
N SER A 34 -17.01 12.15 -6.93
CA SER A 34 -16.85 13.30 -7.83
C SER A 34 -15.60 13.19 -8.71
N ALA A 35 -15.52 14.10 -9.70
CA ALA A 35 -14.33 14.27 -10.52
C ALA A 35 -13.07 14.55 -9.68
N ALA A 36 -13.19 15.29 -8.57
CA ALA A 36 -12.09 15.55 -7.64
C ALA A 36 -11.62 14.28 -6.92
N ALA A 37 -12.57 13.40 -6.52
CA ALA A 37 -12.24 12.11 -5.95
C ALA A 37 -11.45 11.23 -6.93
N ASP A 38 -11.92 11.13 -8.18
CA ASP A 38 -11.21 10.37 -9.22
C ASP A 38 -9.78 10.86 -9.42
N LEU A 39 -9.59 12.18 -9.53
CA LEU A 39 -8.26 12.79 -9.67
C LEU A 39 -7.35 12.47 -8.48
N PHE A 40 -7.85 12.60 -7.25
CA PHE A 40 -7.08 12.29 -6.06
C PHE A 40 -6.71 10.81 -5.98
N PHE A 41 -7.66 9.91 -6.24
CA PHE A 41 -7.39 8.48 -6.16
C PHE A 41 -6.39 8.03 -7.22
N VAL A 42 -6.41 8.57 -8.43
CA VAL A 42 -5.36 8.30 -9.43
C VAL A 42 -4.02 8.85 -8.95
N ALA A 43 -3.95 10.12 -8.55
CA ALA A 43 -2.72 10.76 -8.10
C ALA A 43 -2.10 10.03 -6.90
N PHE A 44 -2.91 9.54 -5.96
CA PHE A 44 -2.47 8.76 -4.81
C PHE A 44 -2.10 7.31 -5.18
N ARG A 45 -2.76 6.73 -6.18
CA ARG A 45 -2.47 5.37 -6.66
C ARG A 45 -1.10 5.25 -7.30
N ILE A 46 -0.63 6.28 -8.00
CA ILE A 46 0.67 6.27 -8.69
C ILE A 46 1.84 6.01 -7.72
N PRO A 47 2.10 6.82 -6.68
CA PRO A 47 3.18 6.54 -5.75
C PRO A 47 2.98 5.24 -4.97
N ASN A 48 1.73 4.84 -4.68
CA ASN A 48 1.43 3.57 -4.02
C ASN A 48 1.73 2.36 -4.90
N PHE A 49 1.49 2.44 -6.20
CA PHE A 49 1.88 1.41 -7.17
C PHE A 49 3.40 1.16 -7.10
N PHE A 50 4.20 2.21 -7.21
CA PHE A 50 5.66 2.10 -7.13
C PHE A 50 6.13 1.68 -5.72
N ARG A 51 5.46 2.12 -4.66
CA ARG A 51 5.73 1.68 -3.30
C ARG A 51 5.55 0.17 -3.13
N ARG A 52 4.44 -0.38 -3.60
CA ARG A 52 4.16 -1.83 -3.54
C ARG A 52 5.16 -2.61 -4.39
N LEU A 53 5.52 -2.08 -5.54
CA LEU A 53 6.46 -2.71 -6.45
C LEU A 53 7.88 -2.73 -5.87
N PHE A 54 8.40 -1.58 -5.45
CA PHE A 54 9.80 -1.42 -5.05
C PHE A 54 10.02 -1.55 -3.55
N ALA A 55 9.27 -0.81 -2.72
CA ALA A 55 9.58 -0.68 -1.30
C ALA A 55 9.08 -1.85 -0.45
N GLU A 56 7.87 -2.34 -0.68
CA GLU A 56 7.28 -3.42 0.12
C GLU A 56 7.51 -4.80 -0.50
N GLY A 57 7.51 -4.89 -1.83
CA GLY A 57 7.67 -6.15 -2.55
C GLY A 57 9.13 -6.49 -2.79
N ALA A 58 9.68 -5.97 -3.89
CA ALA A 58 10.99 -6.34 -4.40
C ALA A 58 12.15 -5.98 -3.45
N PHE A 59 12.12 -4.78 -2.85
CA PHE A 59 13.21 -4.34 -1.98
C PHE A 59 13.33 -5.23 -0.74
N ASN A 60 12.24 -5.57 -0.07
CA ASN A 60 12.28 -6.45 1.10
C ASN A 60 12.80 -7.85 0.74
N GLN A 61 12.38 -8.39 -0.42
CA GLN A 61 12.85 -9.70 -0.89
C GLN A 61 14.35 -9.71 -1.20
N ALA A 62 14.87 -8.60 -1.73
CA ALA A 62 16.28 -8.46 -2.05
C ALA A 62 17.15 -8.08 -0.84
N PHE A 63 16.66 -7.19 0.01
CA PHE A 63 17.43 -6.59 1.09
C PHE A 63 17.49 -7.46 2.34
N VAL A 64 16.36 -8.03 2.77
CA VAL A 64 16.28 -8.73 4.07
C VAL A 64 17.24 -9.92 4.16
N PRO A 65 17.40 -10.80 3.15
CA PRO A 65 18.37 -11.89 3.21
C PRO A 65 19.80 -11.40 3.41
N VAL A 66 20.21 -10.37 2.67
CA VAL A 66 21.56 -9.78 2.75
C VAL A 66 21.77 -9.09 4.12
N LEU A 67 20.74 -8.40 4.61
CA LEU A 67 20.75 -7.78 5.93
C LEU A 67 21.00 -8.81 7.05
N VAL A 68 20.31 -9.95 6.98
CA VAL A 68 20.47 -11.04 7.98
C VAL A 68 21.86 -11.64 7.90
N GLU A 69 22.42 -11.84 6.69
CA GLU A 69 23.80 -12.31 6.49
C GLU A 69 24.82 -11.37 7.14
N TYR A 70 24.76 -10.06 6.84
CA TYR A 70 25.70 -9.09 7.42
C TYR A 70 25.50 -8.89 8.92
N LYS A 71 24.27 -9.01 9.40
CA LYS A 71 23.98 -9.00 10.84
C LYS A 71 24.64 -10.19 11.57
N ALA A 72 24.68 -11.37 10.97
CA ALA A 72 25.33 -12.55 11.51
C ALA A 72 26.86 -12.40 11.60
N LYS A 73 27.48 -11.57 10.72
CA LYS A 73 28.91 -11.25 10.74
C LYS A 73 29.31 -10.27 11.86
N GLY A 74 28.32 -9.66 12.53
CA GLY A 74 28.52 -8.75 13.64
C GLY A 74 28.17 -7.30 13.34
N HIS A 75 28.12 -6.48 14.40
CA HIS A 75 27.63 -5.10 14.31
C HIS A 75 28.53 -4.19 13.46
N ALA A 76 29.85 -4.40 13.49
CA ALA A 76 30.79 -3.61 12.69
C ALA A 76 30.58 -3.85 11.19
N GLU A 77 30.54 -5.12 10.77
CA GLU A 77 30.29 -5.50 9.37
C GLU A 77 28.93 -5.02 8.88
N LEU A 78 27.91 -5.12 9.73
CA LEU A 78 26.58 -4.59 9.42
C LEU A 78 26.63 -3.09 9.13
N ARG A 79 27.32 -2.29 9.94
CA ARG A 79 27.43 -0.85 9.71
C ARG A 79 28.24 -0.51 8.45
N LEU A 80 29.31 -1.26 8.17
CA LEU A 80 30.10 -1.11 6.94
C LEU A 80 29.28 -1.42 5.68
N PHE A 81 28.34 -2.35 5.76
CA PHE A 81 27.38 -2.65 4.69
C PHE A 81 26.27 -1.58 4.57
N LEU A 82 25.70 -1.13 5.70
CA LEU A 82 24.57 -0.20 5.68
C LEU A 82 24.95 1.20 5.17
N ALA A 83 26.19 1.67 5.38
CA ALA A 83 26.63 2.98 4.92
C ALA A 83 26.60 3.10 3.38
N PRO A 84 27.27 2.21 2.59
CA PRO A 84 27.16 2.25 1.14
C PRO A 84 25.76 1.92 0.62
N LEU A 85 25.04 0.98 1.24
CA LEU A 85 23.70 0.66 0.82
C LEU A 85 22.76 1.86 0.97
N SER A 86 22.78 2.54 2.12
CA SER A 86 21.91 3.70 2.35
C SER A 86 22.23 4.86 1.41
N GLY A 87 23.52 5.07 1.06
CA GLY A 87 23.92 6.10 0.11
C GLY A 87 23.45 5.80 -1.30
N VAL A 88 23.65 4.57 -1.79
CA VAL A 88 23.17 4.14 -3.11
C VAL A 88 21.63 4.16 -3.17
N PHE A 89 20.97 3.67 -2.12
CA PHE A 89 19.51 3.65 -2.05
C PHE A 89 18.91 5.06 -2.04
N ALA A 90 19.47 5.97 -1.21
CA ALA A 90 19.02 7.37 -1.16
C ALA A 90 19.23 8.08 -2.51
N LEU A 91 20.40 7.89 -3.16
CA LEU A 91 20.66 8.45 -4.49
C LEU A 91 19.67 7.92 -5.52
N THR A 92 19.42 6.61 -5.52
CA THR A 92 18.44 5.99 -6.43
C THR A 92 17.04 6.57 -6.22
N LEU A 93 16.62 6.73 -4.96
CA LEU A 93 15.31 7.33 -4.65
C LEU A 93 15.22 8.79 -5.11
N ILE A 94 16.26 9.57 -4.90
CA ILE A 94 16.34 10.96 -5.39
C ILE A 94 16.17 10.99 -6.91
N LEU A 95 16.93 10.17 -7.63
CA LEU A 95 16.84 10.09 -9.09
C LEU A 95 15.45 9.65 -9.58
N VAL A 96 14.86 8.65 -8.92
CA VAL A 96 13.50 8.18 -9.23
C VAL A 96 12.45 9.26 -8.97
N VAL A 97 12.57 9.98 -7.85
CA VAL A 97 11.65 11.09 -7.54
C VAL A 97 11.77 12.21 -8.56
N PHE A 98 12.99 12.64 -8.90
CA PHE A 98 13.19 13.66 -9.93
C PHE A 98 12.70 13.21 -11.32
N ALA A 99 12.96 11.97 -11.69
CA ALA A 99 12.42 11.41 -12.94
C ALA A 99 10.89 11.39 -12.94
N GLY A 100 10.26 10.99 -11.84
CA GLY A 100 8.81 10.99 -11.71
C GLY A 100 8.20 12.38 -11.75
N LEU A 101 8.86 13.39 -11.15
CA LEU A 101 8.43 14.79 -11.26
C LEU A 101 8.53 15.30 -12.69
N ALA A 102 9.61 14.99 -13.39
CA ALA A 102 9.80 15.36 -14.79
C ALA A 102 8.81 14.65 -15.73
N LEU A 103 8.50 13.39 -15.44
CA LEU A 103 7.60 12.54 -16.22
C LEU A 103 6.17 12.49 -15.67
N ALA A 104 5.77 13.44 -14.80
CA ALA A 104 4.45 13.42 -14.14
C ALA A 104 3.29 13.37 -15.13
N GLY A 105 3.38 14.10 -16.25
CA GLY A 105 2.38 14.04 -17.33
C GLY A 105 2.33 12.67 -18.02
N LEU A 106 3.48 12.03 -18.25
CA LEU A 106 3.51 10.67 -18.80
C LEU A 106 2.90 9.65 -17.83
N LEU A 107 3.21 9.76 -16.54
CA LEU A 107 2.59 8.93 -15.51
C LEU A 107 1.07 9.12 -15.46
N ALA A 108 0.61 10.38 -15.49
CA ALA A 108 -0.82 10.69 -15.56
C ALA A 108 -1.49 10.06 -16.80
N ALA A 109 -0.86 10.17 -17.97
CA ALA A 109 -1.37 9.60 -19.22
C ALA A 109 -1.43 8.07 -19.18
N VAL A 110 -0.44 7.40 -18.59
CA VAL A 110 -0.41 5.93 -18.47
C VAL A 110 -1.47 5.44 -17.49
N PHE A 111 -1.63 6.08 -16.33
CA PHE A 111 -2.56 5.64 -15.30
C PHE A 111 -4.01 6.03 -15.58
N ALA A 112 -4.24 7.13 -16.29
CA ALA A 112 -5.58 7.63 -16.61
C ALA A 112 -5.66 8.15 -18.05
N PRO A 113 -5.55 7.27 -19.06
CA PRO A 113 -5.61 7.65 -20.47
C PRO A 113 -6.93 8.32 -20.85
N GLY A 114 -8.05 7.98 -20.19
CA GLY A 114 -9.34 8.61 -20.44
C GLY A 114 -9.41 10.10 -20.07
N PHE A 115 -8.43 10.64 -19.35
CA PHE A 115 -8.37 12.08 -19.06
C PHE A 115 -7.62 12.88 -20.12
N LEU A 116 -6.96 12.23 -21.09
CA LEU A 116 -6.25 12.90 -22.18
C LEU A 116 -7.19 13.78 -23.04
N ASP A 117 -8.43 13.35 -23.20
CA ASP A 117 -9.47 14.09 -23.94
C ASP A 117 -10.08 15.24 -23.12
N GLN A 118 -9.62 15.44 -21.86
CA GLN A 118 -10.10 16.46 -20.94
C GLN A 118 -8.91 17.30 -20.42
N PRO A 119 -8.42 18.30 -21.17
CA PRO A 119 -7.17 18.99 -20.90
C PRO A 119 -7.06 19.59 -19.48
N GLU A 120 -8.15 20.15 -18.95
CA GLU A 120 -8.17 20.70 -17.59
C GLU A 120 -7.98 19.63 -16.52
N ARG A 121 -8.69 18.51 -16.63
CA ARG A 121 -8.55 17.37 -15.71
C ARG A 121 -7.17 16.74 -15.79
N PHE A 122 -6.63 16.61 -17.00
CA PHE A 122 -5.29 16.08 -17.21
C PHE A 122 -4.21 16.98 -16.60
N ALA A 123 -4.35 18.31 -16.77
CA ALA A 123 -3.43 19.28 -16.14
C ALA A 123 -3.50 19.20 -14.60
N GLN A 124 -4.71 19.19 -14.03
CA GLN A 124 -4.89 19.04 -12.58
C GLN A 124 -4.31 17.72 -12.06
N LEU A 125 -4.56 16.59 -12.75
CA LEU A 125 -3.96 15.31 -12.37
C LEU A 125 -2.44 15.36 -12.38
N THR A 126 -1.85 15.96 -13.42
CA THR A 126 -0.39 16.10 -13.55
C THR A 126 0.21 16.89 -12.37
N GLU A 127 -0.45 17.98 -11.96
CA GLU A 127 -0.02 18.76 -10.79
C GLU A 127 -0.14 17.96 -9.49
N LEU A 128 -1.25 17.26 -9.30
CA LEU A 128 -1.43 16.39 -8.11
C LEU A 128 -0.38 15.29 -8.06
N VAL A 129 -0.03 14.69 -9.20
CA VAL A 129 1.06 13.70 -9.28
C VAL A 129 2.38 14.32 -8.86
N ARG A 130 2.71 15.54 -9.31
CA ARG A 130 3.93 16.24 -8.87
C ARG A 130 3.98 16.44 -7.35
N VAL A 131 2.86 16.74 -6.71
CA VAL A 131 2.80 16.92 -5.25
C VAL A 131 2.88 15.58 -4.52
N THR A 132 2.21 14.54 -5.01
CA THR A 132 2.14 13.25 -4.32
C THR A 132 3.34 12.33 -4.59
N PHE A 133 4.00 12.43 -5.74
CA PHE A 133 5.05 11.50 -6.15
C PHE A 133 6.27 11.46 -5.21
N PRO A 134 6.75 12.58 -4.61
CA PRO A 134 7.85 12.55 -3.63
C PRO A 134 7.56 11.68 -2.39
N TYR A 135 6.30 11.40 -2.10
CA TYR A 135 5.91 10.43 -1.07
C TYR A 135 6.56 9.05 -1.29
N LEU A 136 6.77 8.65 -2.56
CA LEU A 136 7.47 7.39 -2.89
C LEU A 136 8.85 7.32 -2.25
N GLY A 137 9.64 8.38 -2.32
CA GLY A 137 10.97 8.44 -1.71
C GLY A 137 10.92 8.28 -0.18
N LEU A 138 10.02 9.02 0.47
CA LEU A 138 9.83 9.01 1.91
C LEU A 138 9.35 7.66 2.44
N ILE A 139 8.36 7.07 1.79
CA ILE A 139 7.83 5.76 2.22
C ILE A 139 8.83 4.63 1.94
N SER A 140 9.66 4.74 0.90
CA SER A 140 10.73 3.77 0.64
C SER A 140 11.82 3.82 1.71
N LEU A 141 12.21 5.02 2.16
CA LEU A 141 13.10 5.20 3.31
C LEU A 141 12.48 4.65 4.61
N THR A 142 11.17 4.83 4.78
CA THR A 142 10.42 4.28 5.90
C THR A 142 10.40 2.75 5.89
N ALA A 143 10.22 2.14 4.71
CA ALA A 143 10.28 0.68 4.54
C ALA A 143 11.69 0.12 4.83
N TYR A 144 12.75 0.82 4.38
CA TYR A 144 14.12 0.50 4.71
C TYR A 144 14.36 0.53 6.23
N ALA A 145 13.92 1.59 6.90
CA ALA A 145 13.99 1.72 8.37
C ALA A 145 13.21 0.62 9.09
N GLY A 146 12.02 0.28 8.58
CA GLY A 146 11.18 -0.80 9.09
C GLY A 146 11.86 -2.16 8.97
N ALA A 147 12.50 -2.46 7.84
CA ALA A 147 13.24 -3.71 7.66
C ALA A 147 14.41 -3.85 8.65
N LEU A 148 15.16 -2.77 8.90
CA LEU A 148 16.22 -2.73 9.92
C LEU A 148 15.68 -3.01 11.32
N GLN A 149 14.56 -2.38 11.70
CA GLN A 149 13.93 -2.57 13.00
C GLN A 149 13.38 -3.99 13.16
N ASN A 150 12.71 -4.52 12.15
CA ASN A 150 12.18 -5.88 12.13
C ASN A 150 13.29 -6.92 12.30
N ALA A 151 14.43 -6.74 11.62
CA ALA A 151 15.60 -7.59 11.78
C ALA A 151 16.18 -7.55 13.21
N HIS A 152 15.93 -6.48 13.98
CA HIS A 152 16.32 -6.33 15.37
C HIS A 152 15.18 -6.63 16.36
N GLY A 153 14.09 -7.25 15.89
CA GLY A 153 12.97 -7.68 16.72
C GLY A 153 12.06 -6.54 17.20
N ARG A 154 12.13 -5.38 16.58
CA ARG A 154 11.26 -4.22 16.87
C ARG A 154 10.19 -4.08 15.81
N PHE A 155 9.06 -4.72 16.00
CA PHE A 155 7.97 -4.80 15.02
C PHE A 155 6.88 -3.74 15.21
N ALA A 156 6.74 -3.17 16.41
CA ALA A 156 5.62 -2.29 16.77
C ALA A 156 5.58 -1.02 15.91
N LEU A 157 6.71 -0.30 15.80
CA LEU A 157 6.78 0.95 15.09
C LEU A 157 6.61 0.80 13.56
N PRO A 158 7.27 -0.16 12.88
CA PRO A 158 6.98 -0.43 11.47
C PRO A 158 5.51 -0.80 11.21
N ALA A 159 4.89 -1.60 12.08
CA ALA A 159 3.48 -1.97 11.97
C ALA A 159 2.52 -0.79 12.23
N PHE A 160 2.93 0.21 13.02
CA PHE A 160 2.17 1.42 13.29
C PHE A 160 2.24 2.47 12.17
N THR A 161 3.27 2.42 11.35
CA THR A 161 3.53 3.41 10.30
C THR A 161 2.33 3.69 9.37
N PRO A 162 1.55 2.69 8.89
CA PRO A 162 0.39 2.96 8.05
C PRO A 162 -0.72 3.77 8.73
N VAL A 163 -0.82 3.69 10.08
CA VAL A 163 -1.77 4.49 10.85
C VAL A 163 -1.50 5.99 10.67
N MET A 164 -0.22 6.38 10.61
CA MET A 164 0.17 7.79 10.43
C MET A 164 -0.30 8.35 9.08
N LEU A 165 -0.23 7.56 8.02
CA LEU A 165 -0.80 7.96 6.72
C LEU A 165 -2.30 8.25 6.84
N ASN A 166 -3.04 7.34 7.47
CA ASN A 166 -4.48 7.49 7.63
C ASN A 166 -4.83 8.71 8.48
N VAL A 167 -4.12 8.92 9.59
CA VAL A 167 -4.32 10.09 10.46
C VAL A 167 -4.02 11.40 9.72
N CYS A 168 -2.89 11.49 9.02
CA CYS A 168 -2.53 12.71 8.28
C CYS A 168 -3.55 13.02 7.17
N LEU A 169 -4.01 12.01 6.42
CA LEU A 169 -5.03 12.21 5.39
C LEU A 169 -6.39 12.58 5.99
N THR A 170 -6.79 11.96 7.10
CA THR A 170 -8.02 12.33 7.80
C THR A 170 -7.97 13.78 8.30
N LEU A 171 -6.84 14.19 8.88
CA LEU A 171 -6.63 15.57 9.31
C LEU A 171 -6.62 16.54 8.12
N ALA A 172 -5.98 16.20 7.01
CA ALA A 172 -6.01 17.00 5.79
C ALA A 172 -7.43 17.16 5.24
N ALA A 173 -8.24 16.11 5.26
CA ALA A 173 -9.64 16.14 4.84
C ALA A 173 -10.50 17.02 5.79
N ILE A 174 -10.28 16.94 7.10
CA ILE A 174 -10.96 17.79 8.08
C ILE A 174 -10.55 19.25 7.89
N LEU A 175 -9.28 19.55 7.66
CA LEU A 175 -8.81 20.90 7.36
C LEU A 175 -9.46 21.48 6.09
N ALA A 176 -9.62 20.63 5.07
CA ALA A 176 -10.31 21.00 3.84
C ALA A 176 -11.81 21.29 4.07
N LEU A 177 -12.46 20.55 4.97
CA LEU A 177 -13.87 20.79 5.37
C LEU A 177 -14.07 22.10 6.12
N VAL A 178 -13.14 22.43 7.02
CA VAL A 178 -13.25 23.69 7.83
C VAL A 178 -13.03 24.94 6.99
N GLY A 179 -12.48 24.78 5.77
CA GLY A 179 -12.34 25.91 4.81
C GLY A 179 -11.37 26.99 5.25
N GLN A 180 -10.40 26.68 6.12
CA GLN A 180 -9.43 27.67 6.64
C GLN A 180 -8.27 27.96 5.68
N LEU A 181 -8.17 27.20 4.58
CA LEU A 181 -7.11 27.37 3.59
C LEU A 181 -7.72 27.77 2.25
N ASP A 182 -7.19 28.84 1.64
CA ASP A 182 -7.58 29.33 0.31
C ASP A 182 -7.07 28.40 -0.82
N SER A 183 -7.16 27.10 -0.62
CA SER A 183 -6.70 26.09 -1.58
C SER A 183 -7.79 25.07 -1.86
N PRO A 184 -7.90 24.54 -3.08
CA PRO A 184 -8.85 23.50 -3.39
C PRO A 184 -8.67 22.28 -2.47
N PRO A 185 -9.77 21.67 -1.95
CA PRO A 185 -9.71 20.55 -1.03
C PRO A 185 -8.81 19.39 -1.49
N ILE A 186 -8.80 19.13 -2.79
CA ILE A 186 -7.99 18.07 -3.41
C ILE A 186 -6.47 18.33 -3.29
N VAL A 187 -6.06 19.60 -3.36
CA VAL A 187 -4.66 20.01 -3.22
C VAL A 187 -4.21 19.86 -1.77
N ILE A 188 -5.08 20.20 -0.81
CA ILE A 188 -4.82 20.00 0.62
C ILE A 188 -4.58 18.51 0.91
N LEU A 189 -5.37 17.62 0.32
CA LEU A 189 -5.17 16.18 0.46
C LEU A 189 -3.86 15.70 -0.17
N ALA A 190 -3.50 16.20 -1.35
CA ALA A 190 -2.25 15.85 -1.99
C ALA A 190 -1.03 16.23 -1.12
N TRP A 191 -1.04 17.42 -0.53
CA TRP A 191 -0.05 17.82 0.47
C TRP A 191 -0.12 16.95 1.73
N GLY A 192 -1.32 16.54 2.16
CA GLY A 192 -1.52 15.58 3.25
C GLY A 192 -0.79 14.26 3.04
N VAL A 193 -0.75 13.76 1.80
CA VAL A 193 0.04 12.56 1.44
C VAL A 193 1.53 12.79 1.66
N LEU A 194 2.04 13.94 1.22
CA LEU A 194 3.47 14.26 1.38
C LEU A 194 3.84 14.45 2.86
N VAL A 195 3.02 15.19 3.61
CA VAL A 195 3.20 15.37 5.06
C VAL A 195 3.17 14.03 5.78
N ALA A 196 2.26 13.13 5.40
CA ALA A 196 2.23 11.79 5.95
C ALA A 196 3.55 11.03 5.73
N GLY A 197 4.13 11.11 4.53
CA GLY A 197 5.44 10.52 4.25
C GLY A 197 6.55 11.06 5.13
N ILE A 198 6.59 12.38 5.33
CA ILE A 198 7.54 13.05 6.23
C ILE A 198 7.37 12.54 7.67
N VAL A 199 6.15 12.52 8.18
CA VAL A 199 5.85 12.05 9.54
C VAL A 199 6.22 10.58 9.69
N GLN A 200 5.85 9.73 8.73
CA GLN A 200 6.19 8.30 8.73
C GLN A 200 7.70 8.05 8.77
N TRP A 201 8.48 8.85 8.05
CA TRP A 201 9.94 8.78 8.08
C TRP A 201 10.51 9.27 9.41
N LEU A 202 10.08 10.45 9.87
CA LEU A 202 10.61 11.07 11.09
C LEU A 202 10.39 10.22 12.35
N ILE A 203 9.24 9.55 12.48
CA ILE A 203 8.97 8.68 13.63
C ILE A 203 9.88 7.45 13.70
N GLN A 204 10.51 7.04 12.59
CA GLN A 204 11.45 5.92 12.56
C GLN A 204 12.82 6.28 13.10
N LEU A 205 13.24 7.55 12.95
CA LEU A 205 14.62 8.00 13.27
C LEU A 205 15.02 7.76 14.72
N PRO A 206 14.20 8.07 15.75
CA PRO A 206 14.57 7.81 17.13
C PRO A 206 14.82 6.34 17.44
N SER A 207 14.05 5.45 16.80
CA SER A 207 14.25 4.00 16.97
C SER A 207 15.55 3.51 16.34
N LEU A 208 15.87 4.01 15.14
CA LEU A 208 17.14 3.70 14.47
C LEU A 208 18.34 4.27 15.24
N ALA A 209 18.23 5.48 15.79
CA ALA A 209 19.26 6.08 16.62
C ALA A 209 19.57 5.22 17.86
N ARG A 210 18.53 4.75 18.56
CA ARG A 210 18.66 3.85 19.73
C ARG A 210 19.28 2.49 19.38
N LEU A 211 19.16 2.06 18.14
CA LEU A 211 19.78 0.83 17.65
C LEU A 211 21.20 1.06 17.12
N HIS A 212 21.68 2.30 17.11
CA HIS A 212 22.93 2.69 16.45
C HIS A 212 23.02 2.30 14.97
N LEU A 213 21.87 2.29 14.29
CA LEU A 213 21.71 1.92 12.89
C LEU A 213 21.39 3.10 11.97
N LEU A 214 21.59 4.34 12.44
CA LEU A 214 21.58 5.51 11.55
C LEU A 214 22.87 5.48 10.72
N PRO A 215 22.83 5.06 9.45
CA PRO A 215 24.03 5.00 8.64
C PRO A 215 24.42 6.42 8.21
N LYS A 216 25.72 6.66 8.11
CA LYS A 216 26.22 7.80 7.35
C LYS A 216 26.19 7.38 5.88
N PRO A 217 25.34 7.96 5.04
CA PRO A 217 25.20 7.52 3.66
C PRO A 217 26.48 7.80 2.87
N VAL A 218 27.03 6.77 2.25
CA VAL A 218 28.21 6.84 1.37
C VAL A 218 27.85 6.22 0.04
N VAL A 219 28.04 6.93 -1.05
CA VAL A 219 27.74 6.38 -2.39
C VAL A 219 28.90 5.48 -2.83
N ALA A 220 28.80 4.18 -2.60
CA ALA A 220 29.80 3.19 -2.99
C ALA A 220 29.10 1.94 -3.60
N THR A 221 28.97 1.95 -4.92
CA THR A 221 28.35 0.85 -5.68
C THR A 221 29.24 -0.40 -5.79
N SER A 222 30.53 -0.28 -5.45
CA SER A 222 31.52 -1.38 -5.51
C SER A 222 31.35 -2.40 -4.38
N HIS A 223 30.68 -2.04 -3.27
CA HIS A 223 30.54 -2.90 -2.09
C HIS A 223 29.81 -4.21 -2.45
N PRO A 224 30.34 -5.40 -2.06
CA PRO A 224 29.76 -6.69 -2.41
C PRO A 224 28.29 -6.85 -2.03
N GLY A 225 27.91 -6.43 -0.82
CA GLY A 225 26.53 -6.49 -0.35
C GLY A 225 25.57 -5.61 -1.16
N VAL A 226 26.01 -4.43 -1.64
CA VAL A 226 25.22 -3.56 -2.50
C VAL A 226 24.95 -4.24 -3.84
N LYS A 227 25.98 -4.86 -4.44
CA LYS A 227 25.83 -5.62 -5.69
C LYS A 227 24.91 -6.83 -5.50
N GLN A 228 25.00 -7.51 -4.36
CA GLN A 228 24.14 -8.65 -4.03
C GLN A 228 22.67 -8.22 -3.94
N VAL A 229 22.35 -7.13 -3.21
CA VAL A 229 21.00 -6.56 -3.16
C VAL A 229 20.52 -6.18 -4.57
N GLY A 230 21.34 -5.49 -5.37
CA GLY A 230 21.00 -5.12 -6.76
C GLY A 230 20.68 -6.32 -7.64
N ARG A 231 21.45 -7.42 -7.52
CA ARG A 231 21.22 -8.67 -8.28
C ARG A 231 19.90 -9.35 -7.88
N LEU A 232 19.55 -9.33 -6.60
CA LEU A 232 18.32 -9.93 -6.09
C LEU A 232 17.09 -9.04 -6.39
N LEU A 233 17.29 -7.74 -6.56
CA LEU A 233 16.21 -6.80 -6.80
C LEU A 233 15.52 -7.03 -8.16
N VAL A 234 16.28 -7.38 -9.20
CA VAL A 234 15.73 -7.56 -10.57
C VAL A 234 14.65 -8.65 -10.61
N PRO A 235 14.91 -9.91 -10.21
CA PRO A 235 13.87 -10.94 -10.22
C PRO A 235 12.74 -10.64 -9.23
N ALA A 236 13.03 -9.97 -8.11
CA ALA A 236 12.03 -9.58 -7.13
C ALA A 236 11.03 -8.53 -7.69
N VAL A 237 11.51 -7.58 -8.51
CA VAL A 237 10.64 -6.62 -9.22
C VAL A 237 9.70 -7.34 -10.17
N PHE A 238 10.19 -8.31 -10.95
CA PHE A 238 9.35 -9.12 -11.83
C PHE A 238 8.25 -9.85 -11.05
N SER A 239 8.61 -10.51 -9.95
CA SER A 239 7.65 -11.22 -9.09
C SER A 239 6.58 -10.28 -8.52
N ALA A 240 6.96 -9.08 -8.07
CA ALA A 240 6.04 -8.09 -7.49
C ALA A 240 5.17 -7.39 -8.54
N SER A 241 5.57 -7.38 -9.82
CA SER A 241 4.90 -6.57 -10.85
C SER A 241 3.54 -7.14 -11.28
N VAL A 242 3.35 -8.46 -11.25
CA VAL A 242 2.15 -9.11 -11.78
C VAL A 242 0.86 -8.57 -11.14
N GLY A 243 0.80 -8.53 -9.82
CA GLY A 243 -0.37 -7.99 -9.10
C GLY A 243 -0.57 -6.48 -9.32
N GLN A 244 0.52 -5.73 -9.52
CA GLN A 244 0.45 -4.30 -9.74
C GLN A 244 -0.04 -3.95 -11.16
N ILE A 245 0.29 -4.76 -12.17
CA ILE A 245 -0.22 -4.58 -13.54
C ILE A 245 -1.74 -4.67 -13.57
N ASN A 246 -2.34 -5.63 -12.86
CA ASN A 246 -3.80 -5.72 -12.78
C ASN A 246 -4.44 -4.46 -12.19
N ALA A 247 -3.87 -3.93 -11.10
CA ALA A 247 -4.34 -2.68 -10.49
C ALA A 247 -4.19 -1.46 -11.43
N LEU A 248 -3.11 -1.42 -12.22
CA LEU A 248 -2.91 -0.40 -13.24
C LEU A 248 -3.98 -0.49 -14.34
N VAL A 249 -4.17 -1.67 -14.93
CA VAL A 249 -5.16 -1.89 -15.99
C VAL A 249 -6.56 -1.52 -15.54
N ASN A 250 -6.95 -1.90 -14.32
CA ASN A 250 -8.24 -1.51 -13.76
C ASN A 250 -8.40 0.01 -13.67
N THR A 251 -7.34 0.73 -13.30
CA THR A 251 -7.38 2.21 -13.24
C THR A 251 -7.46 2.83 -14.63
N MET A 252 -6.69 2.30 -15.59
CA MET A 252 -6.72 2.76 -16.97
C MET A 252 -8.13 2.64 -17.56
N ILE A 253 -8.76 1.46 -17.41
CA ILE A 253 -10.13 1.21 -17.89
C ILE A 253 -11.12 2.15 -17.17
N ALA A 254 -11.05 2.24 -15.84
CA ALA A 254 -11.96 3.09 -15.08
C ALA A 254 -11.86 4.56 -15.48
N SER A 255 -10.68 5.04 -15.87
CA SER A 255 -10.48 6.43 -16.33
C SER A 255 -11.23 6.76 -17.63
N THR A 256 -11.54 5.75 -18.45
CA THR A 256 -12.28 5.91 -19.72
C THR A 256 -13.80 5.82 -19.54
N LEU A 257 -14.27 5.49 -18.34
CA LEU A 257 -15.69 5.37 -18.01
C LEU A 257 -16.24 6.69 -17.46
N ALA A 258 -17.49 6.65 -16.99
CA ALA A 258 -18.16 7.81 -16.40
C ALA A 258 -17.39 8.38 -15.21
N THR A 259 -17.51 9.68 -14.98
CA THR A 259 -16.98 10.34 -13.79
C THR A 259 -17.50 9.67 -12.53
N GLY A 260 -16.60 9.39 -11.58
CA GLY A 260 -16.90 8.64 -10.36
C GLY A 260 -16.47 7.17 -10.42
N SER A 261 -16.20 6.61 -11.61
CA SER A 261 -15.88 5.18 -11.77
C SER A 261 -14.64 4.75 -11.00
N ILE A 262 -13.62 5.59 -10.92
CA ILE A 262 -12.41 5.31 -10.15
C ILE A 262 -12.72 5.31 -8.65
N ALA A 263 -13.54 6.25 -8.19
CA ALA A 263 -13.97 6.34 -6.80
C ALA A 263 -14.88 5.17 -6.41
N TRP A 264 -15.83 4.78 -7.26
CA TRP A 264 -16.69 3.60 -6.99
C TRP A 264 -15.88 2.32 -6.85
N LEU A 265 -14.92 2.09 -7.74
CA LEU A 265 -14.00 0.95 -7.64
C LEU A 265 -13.14 1.02 -6.39
N TYR A 266 -12.66 2.21 -6.00
CA TYR A 266 -11.88 2.40 -4.78
C TYR A 266 -12.66 2.01 -3.53
N TYR A 267 -13.90 2.50 -3.38
CA TYR A 267 -14.74 2.20 -2.22
C TYR A 267 -15.18 0.73 -2.19
N ALA A 268 -15.47 0.14 -3.35
CA ALA A 268 -15.79 -1.29 -3.46
C ALA A 268 -14.60 -2.18 -3.06
N ASP A 269 -13.39 -1.88 -3.58
CA ASP A 269 -12.17 -2.64 -3.29
C ASP A 269 -11.83 -2.63 -1.79
N ARG A 270 -12.07 -1.51 -1.11
CA ARG A 270 -11.88 -1.38 0.34
C ARG A 270 -12.70 -2.35 1.17
N LEU A 271 -13.96 -2.56 0.79
CA LEU A 271 -14.82 -3.53 1.48
C LEU A 271 -14.42 -4.96 1.14
N LEU A 272 -14.02 -5.22 -0.09
CA LEU A 272 -13.53 -6.52 -0.51
C LEU A 272 -12.26 -6.95 0.25
N GLU A 273 -11.36 -6.02 0.54
CA GLU A 273 -10.12 -6.30 1.30
C GLU A 273 -10.39 -6.85 2.72
N LEU A 274 -11.56 -6.63 3.32
CA LEU A 274 -11.86 -7.09 4.67
C LEU A 274 -11.91 -8.63 4.76
N PRO A 275 -12.78 -9.36 4.02
CA PRO A 275 -12.82 -10.82 4.09
C PRO A 275 -11.57 -11.45 3.48
N VAL A 276 -11.08 -10.92 2.36
CA VAL A 276 -9.85 -11.43 1.70
C VAL A 276 -8.68 -11.39 2.67
N GLY A 277 -8.46 -10.26 3.33
CA GLY A 277 -7.36 -10.11 4.28
C GLY A 277 -7.48 -11.05 5.48
N LEU A 278 -8.70 -11.33 5.96
CA LEU A 278 -8.93 -12.25 7.07
C LEU A 278 -8.65 -13.71 6.65
N ILE A 279 -9.19 -14.13 5.52
CA ILE A 279 -9.06 -15.51 5.01
C ILE A 279 -7.61 -15.77 4.57
N ALA A 280 -7.02 -14.89 3.77
CA ALA A 280 -5.66 -15.07 3.25
C ALA A 280 -4.60 -15.09 4.36
N VAL A 281 -4.73 -14.22 5.38
CA VAL A 281 -3.81 -14.22 6.52
C VAL A 281 -3.95 -15.49 7.34
N ALA A 282 -5.18 -15.93 7.62
CA ALA A 282 -5.42 -17.17 8.39
C ALA A 282 -4.84 -18.40 7.67
N LEU A 283 -5.13 -18.55 6.38
CA LEU A 283 -4.61 -19.66 5.58
C LEU A 283 -3.08 -19.59 5.42
N GLY A 284 -2.54 -18.43 5.06
CA GLY A 284 -1.11 -18.26 4.83
C GLY A 284 -0.27 -18.53 6.07
N THR A 285 -0.70 -18.06 7.25
CA THR A 285 0.06 -18.28 8.50
C THR A 285 0.12 -19.74 8.93
N VAL A 286 -0.93 -20.52 8.66
CA VAL A 286 -1.02 -21.93 9.05
C VAL A 286 -0.42 -22.84 7.97
N MET A 287 -0.77 -22.62 6.72
CA MET A 287 -0.42 -23.53 5.63
C MET A 287 1.04 -23.42 5.19
N LEU A 288 1.60 -22.22 5.05
CA LEU A 288 2.94 -22.03 4.50
C LEU A 288 4.03 -22.77 5.30
N PRO A 289 4.12 -22.67 6.63
CA PRO A 289 5.11 -23.42 7.42
C PRO A 289 4.90 -24.92 7.32
N HIS A 290 3.63 -25.37 7.30
CA HIS A 290 3.30 -26.80 7.23
C HIS A 290 3.66 -27.39 5.86
N LEU A 291 3.31 -26.72 4.77
CA LEU A 291 3.67 -27.12 3.41
C LEU A 291 5.19 -27.15 3.20
N SER A 292 5.91 -26.13 3.70
CA SER A 292 7.38 -26.09 3.62
C SER A 292 8.02 -27.29 4.32
N ARG A 293 7.49 -27.70 5.47
CA ARG A 293 7.95 -28.88 6.19
C ARG A 293 7.71 -30.15 5.38
N LEU A 294 6.50 -30.34 4.83
CA LEU A 294 6.15 -31.53 4.04
C LEU A 294 7.02 -31.66 2.79
N VAL A 295 7.36 -30.55 2.15
CA VAL A 295 8.31 -30.52 1.02
C VAL A 295 9.70 -31.01 1.48
N THR A 296 10.17 -30.54 2.64
CA THR A 296 11.47 -30.94 3.18
C THR A 296 11.51 -32.44 3.58
N GLU A 297 10.39 -32.97 4.09
CA GLU A 297 10.20 -34.35 4.47
C GLU A 297 9.96 -35.28 3.26
N GLY A 298 9.70 -34.76 2.07
CA GLY A 298 9.39 -35.52 0.85
C GLY A 298 8.01 -36.19 0.87
N ASP A 299 7.09 -35.74 1.75
CA ASP A 299 5.71 -36.24 1.84
C ASP A 299 4.79 -35.54 0.83
N GLU A 300 4.83 -36.02 -0.43
CA GLU A 300 3.96 -35.53 -1.50
C GLU A 300 2.47 -35.76 -1.18
N GLY A 301 2.13 -36.87 -0.55
CA GLY A 301 0.75 -37.20 -0.17
C GLY A 301 0.20 -36.22 0.90
N GLY A 302 1.02 -35.93 1.90
CA GLY A 302 0.71 -34.91 2.92
C GLY A 302 0.58 -33.50 2.32
N PHE A 303 1.47 -33.17 1.39
CA PHE A 303 1.42 -31.87 0.68
C PHE A 303 0.10 -31.71 -0.07
N LEU A 304 -0.29 -32.69 -0.92
CA LEU A 304 -1.54 -32.61 -1.67
C LEU A 304 -2.78 -32.57 -0.76
N ARG A 305 -2.79 -33.37 0.33
CA ARG A 305 -3.89 -33.30 1.31
C ARG A 305 -4.01 -31.93 1.94
N THR A 306 -2.88 -31.30 2.30
CA THR A 306 -2.86 -29.96 2.90
C THR A 306 -3.33 -28.90 1.93
N VAL A 307 -2.89 -28.97 0.67
CA VAL A 307 -3.36 -28.05 -0.39
C VAL A 307 -4.87 -28.21 -0.62
N ASN A 308 -5.37 -29.44 -0.76
CA ASN A 308 -6.80 -29.69 -0.93
C ASN A 308 -7.64 -29.23 0.26
N TRP A 309 -7.14 -29.42 1.49
CA TRP A 309 -7.79 -28.92 2.69
C TRP A 309 -7.85 -27.39 2.70
N GLY A 310 -6.76 -26.71 2.37
CA GLY A 310 -6.71 -25.25 2.30
C GLY A 310 -7.63 -24.69 1.22
N PHE A 311 -7.66 -25.33 0.04
CA PHE A 311 -8.57 -24.97 -1.02
C PHE A 311 -10.05 -25.17 -0.61
N GLY A 312 -10.36 -26.30 0.03
CA GLY A 312 -11.69 -26.55 0.58
C GLY A 312 -12.12 -25.53 1.63
N LEU A 313 -11.21 -25.14 2.53
CA LEU A 313 -11.47 -24.12 3.55
C LEU A 313 -11.64 -22.74 2.91
N GLY A 314 -10.81 -22.39 1.93
CA GLY A 314 -10.94 -21.15 1.15
C GLY A 314 -12.31 -21.04 0.47
N LEU A 315 -12.77 -22.12 -0.19
CA LEU A 315 -14.11 -22.19 -0.78
C LEU A 315 -15.23 -22.13 0.26
N MET A 316 -15.06 -22.81 1.40
CA MET A 316 -16.06 -22.84 2.46
C MET A 316 -16.26 -21.44 3.10
N LEU A 317 -15.21 -20.66 3.23
CA LEU A 317 -15.26 -19.29 3.75
C LEU A 317 -15.56 -18.25 2.66
N GLY A 318 -15.00 -18.43 1.47
CA GLY A 318 -15.14 -17.50 0.36
C GLY A 318 -16.55 -17.45 -0.22
N ARG A 319 -17.22 -18.60 -0.36
CA ARG A 319 -18.60 -18.66 -0.91
C ARG A 319 -19.61 -17.90 -0.06
N PRO A 320 -19.73 -18.10 1.27
CA PRO A 320 -20.62 -17.29 2.10
C PRO A 320 -20.25 -15.81 2.08
N ALA A 321 -18.95 -15.47 2.06
CA ALA A 321 -18.50 -14.09 1.94
C ALA A 321 -18.92 -13.46 0.60
N ALA A 322 -18.80 -14.21 -0.52
CA ALA A 322 -19.25 -13.76 -1.82
C ALA A 322 -20.76 -13.50 -1.84
N VAL A 323 -21.56 -14.41 -1.30
CA VAL A 323 -23.01 -14.25 -1.18
C VAL A 323 -23.35 -13.04 -0.30
N ALA A 324 -22.68 -12.90 0.84
CA ALA A 324 -22.90 -11.77 1.75
C ALA A 324 -22.60 -10.43 1.05
N TRP A 325 -21.47 -10.33 0.34
CA TRP A 325 -21.13 -9.10 -0.42
C TRP A 325 -22.08 -8.88 -1.60
N SER A 326 -22.55 -9.93 -2.25
CA SER A 326 -23.53 -9.78 -3.34
C SER A 326 -24.88 -9.25 -2.85
N LEU A 327 -25.33 -9.66 -1.66
CA LEU A 327 -26.62 -9.25 -1.11
C LEU A 327 -26.55 -7.94 -0.30
N LEU A 328 -25.42 -7.71 0.41
CA LEU A 328 -25.28 -6.61 1.35
C LEU A 328 -24.43 -5.46 0.82
N ALA A 329 -23.96 -5.51 -0.44
CA ALA A 329 -23.09 -4.50 -1.03
C ALA A 329 -23.64 -3.07 -0.86
N GLU A 330 -24.81 -2.81 -1.39
CA GLU A 330 -25.46 -1.49 -1.32
C GLU A 330 -25.78 -1.05 0.12
N PRO A 331 -26.46 -1.88 0.97
CA PRO A 331 -26.72 -1.50 2.35
C PRO A 331 -25.48 -1.18 3.16
N LEU A 332 -24.39 -1.93 2.98
CA LEU A 332 -23.13 -1.69 3.67
C LEU A 332 -22.43 -0.42 3.20
N LEU A 333 -22.39 -0.19 1.88
CA LEU A 333 -21.83 1.03 1.32
C LEU A 333 -22.63 2.26 1.77
N ALA A 334 -23.97 2.18 1.73
CA ALA A 334 -24.83 3.25 2.20
C ALA A 334 -24.65 3.53 3.68
N PHE A 335 -24.56 2.48 4.51
CA PHE A 335 -24.30 2.62 5.94
C PHE A 335 -22.95 3.28 6.22
N LEU A 336 -21.90 2.91 5.50
CA LEU A 336 -20.56 3.43 5.77
C LEU A 336 -20.36 4.83 5.20
N TYR A 337 -20.84 5.11 4.00
CA TYR A 337 -20.45 6.30 3.25
C TYR A 337 -21.57 7.35 3.10
N MET A 338 -22.83 6.98 3.31
CA MET A 338 -23.97 7.90 3.13
C MET A 338 -24.75 8.18 4.42
N SER A 339 -24.48 7.46 5.54
CA SER A 339 -25.24 7.62 6.80
C SER A 339 -25.06 8.96 7.50
N PHE A 340 -24.02 9.72 7.16
CA PHE A 340 -23.77 11.02 7.75
C PHE A 340 -24.49 12.12 6.98
N ALA A 341 -25.29 12.94 7.69
CA ALA A 341 -25.98 14.07 7.07
C ALA A 341 -24.97 15.03 6.43
N GLY A 342 -25.20 15.37 5.15
CA GLY A 342 -24.31 16.21 4.38
C GLY A 342 -23.19 15.45 3.63
N SER A 343 -23.22 14.13 3.59
CA SER A 343 -22.30 13.36 2.76
C SER A 343 -22.43 13.73 1.28
N ALA A 344 -21.29 13.85 0.60
CA ALA A 344 -21.24 14.07 -0.85
C ALA A 344 -21.57 12.80 -1.67
N MET A 345 -21.68 11.63 -1.03
CA MET A 345 -22.10 10.39 -1.70
C MET A 345 -23.60 10.43 -2.03
N THR A 346 -23.94 10.12 -3.26
CA THR A 346 -25.32 10.02 -3.73
C THR A 346 -25.83 8.57 -3.73
N ALA A 347 -27.15 8.38 -3.84
CA ALA A 347 -27.75 7.05 -3.99
C ALA A 347 -27.23 6.35 -5.26
N TYR A 348 -27.03 7.09 -6.34
CA TYR A 348 -26.45 6.59 -7.58
C TYR A 348 -24.99 6.09 -7.38
N ASP A 349 -24.18 6.81 -6.61
CA ASP A 349 -22.82 6.39 -6.29
C ASP A 349 -22.80 5.08 -5.49
N ILE A 350 -23.74 4.92 -4.56
CA ILE A 350 -23.90 3.68 -3.79
C ILE A 350 -24.28 2.51 -4.68
N GLU A 351 -25.22 2.71 -5.61
CA GLU A 351 -25.63 1.70 -6.60
C GLU A 351 -24.45 1.27 -7.46
N MET A 352 -23.69 2.22 -8.03
CA MET A 352 -22.54 1.94 -8.88
C MET A 352 -21.38 1.26 -8.12
N ALA A 353 -21.07 1.73 -6.92
CA ALA A 353 -20.08 1.08 -6.06
C ALA A 353 -20.56 -0.30 -5.60
N GLY A 354 -21.88 -0.47 -5.37
CA GLY A 354 -22.51 -1.74 -5.05
C GLY A 354 -22.35 -2.76 -6.16
N LEU A 355 -22.63 -2.36 -7.41
CA LEU A 355 -22.41 -3.21 -8.58
C LEU A 355 -20.93 -3.62 -8.73
N ALA A 356 -20.01 -2.68 -8.52
CA ALA A 356 -18.57 -2.99 -8.55
C ALA A 356 -18.21 -4.01 -7.46
N LEU A 357 -18.71 -3.86 -6.24
CA LEU A 357 -18.46 -4.79 -5.14
C LEU A 357 -19.07 -6.18 -5.41
N GLN A 358 -20.26 -6.25 -5.99
CA GLN A 358 -20.90 -7.51 -6.39
C GLN A 358 -20.07 -8.25 -7.43
N MET A 359 -19.53 -7.55 -8.43
CA MET A 359 -18.64 -8.14 -9.43
C MET A 359 -17.33 -8.64 -8.81
N PHE A 360 -16.73 -7.88 -7.91
CA PHE A 360 -15.56 -8.32 -7.17
C PHE A 360 -15.85 -9.53 -6.27
N ALA A 361 -17.04 -9.62 -5.68
CA ALA A 361 -17.45 -10.73 -4.82
C ALA A 361 -17.43 -12.08 -5.53
N ILE A 362 -17.69 -12.10 -6.84
CA ILE A 362 -17.62 -13.33 -7.66
C ILE A 362 -16.21 -13.95 -7.65
N ALA A 363 -15.18 -13.13 -7.52
CA ALA A 363 -13.78 -13.59 -7.47
C ALA A 363 -13.35 -14.11 -6.09
N LEU A 364 -14.13 -13.91 -5.03
CA LEU A 364 -13.76 -14.34 -3.66
C LEU A 364 -13.58 -15.84 -3.48
N PRO A 365 -14.33 -16.74 -4.15
CA PRO A 365 -14.15 -18.16 -4.01
C PRO A 365 -12.93 -18.74 -4.76
N GLY A 366 -12.33 -18.00 -5.69
CA GLY A 366 -11.18 -18.40 -6.52
C GLY A 366 -9.90 -17.80 -6.05
#